data_911f04f2245cd6e0562e90a04fad0d57
#
_entry.id   911f04f2245cd6e0562e90a04fad0d57
#
_cell.length_a   1.000
_cell.length_b   1.000
_cell.length_c   1.000
_cell.angle_alpha   90.00
_cell.angle_beta   90.00
_cell.angle_gamma   90.00
#
_symmetry.space_group_name_H-M   'P 1'
#
loop_
_entity.id
_entity.type
_entity.pdbx_description
1 polymer ?
#
loop_
_entity_poly.entity_id
_entity_poly.type
_entity_poly.pdbx_seq_one_letter_code
_entity_poly.pdbx_strand_id
1 'polypeptide(L)'
;GRVARGEQGLEADRVRLGDCARVSTCDSSDLSDMLALVRSARLNGVLHAAGTGDKGLLIELAPQRIAWMYGPKSFGAWYLHCTTPTAPLDTLVLFSSVGSGLGNVGQGNYAAGNACLDTYALSQRRQGLAACTLQWPLVGGAGMGATIFASISELNVTIVGMAGISLEQYAACLARAMCSPASLSCSVSCPL
;
A
#
# COMPACT_ATOMS: atom_id res chain seq x y z
N GLY A 1 -5.99 -11.22 0.13
CA GLY A 1 -5.08 -11.40 1.24
C GLY A 1 -5.69 -12.16 2.38
N ARG A 2 -5.16 -13.30 2.69
CA ARG A 2 -5.51 -13.96 3.94
C ARG A 2 -5.02 -13.06 5.06
N VAL A 3 -5.87 -12.78 6.06
CA VAL A 3 -5.45 -12.17 7.31
C VAL A 3 -4.12 -12.81 7.69
N ALA A 4 -3.10 -11.99 7.85
CA ALA A 4 -1.84 -12.47 8.43
C ALA A 4 -2.24 -13.11 9.76
N ARG A 5 -2.24 -14.41 9.76
CA ARG A 5 -2.76 -15.22 10.85
C ARG A 5 -1.99 -14.83 12.08
N GLY A 6 -2.61 -14.27 13.08
CA GLY A 6 -2.20 -14.15 14.48
C GLY A 6 -0.72 -13.92 14.85
N GLU A 7 0.17 -14.02 13.90
CA GLU A 7 1.58 -14.27 14.09
C GLU A 7 2.43 -12.99 14.23
N GLN A 8 1.84 -11.80 14.13
CA GLN A 8 2.61 -10.56 14.15
C GLN A 8 2.02 -9.46 15.04
N GLY A 9 1.53 -9.81 16.19
CA GLY A 9 1.06 -8.81 17.16
C GLY A 9 -0.34 -8.23 16.88
N LEU A 10 -1.02 -8.65 15.80
CA LEU A 10 -2.35 -8.18 15.44
C LEU A 10 -3.37 -8.38 16.58
N GLU A 11 -3.26 -9.49 17.34
CA GLU A 11 -4.14 -9.75 18.47
C GLU A 11 -3.86 -8.78 19.63
N ALA A 12 -2.59 -8.46 19.88
CA ALA A 12 -2.21 -7.48 20.88
C ALA A 12 -2.70 -6.07 20.49
N ASP A 13 -2.58 -5.70 19.22
CA ASP A 13 -3.07 -4.42 18.73
C ASP A 13 -4.60 -4.35 18.76
N ARG A 14 -5.28 -5.43 18.44
CA ARG A 14 -6.73 -5.53 18.56
C ARG A 14 -7.19 -5.36 20.02
N VAL A 15 -6.50 -5.98 20.98
CA VAL A 15 -6.79 -5.81 22.41
C VAL A 15 -6.59 -4.35 22.84
N ARG A 16 -5.53 -3.70 22.35
CA ARG A 16 -5.25 -2.27 22.64
C ARG A 16 -6.29 -1.33 22.06
N LEU A 17 -6.79 -1.61 20.86
CA LEU A 17 -7.79 -0.79 20.17
C LEU A 17 -9.22 -1.08 20.65
N GLY A 18 -9.44 -2.23 21.28
CA GLY A 18 -10.74 -2.63 21.81
C GLY A 18 -11.85 -2.60 20.75
N ASP A 19 -13.01 -2.11 21.12
CA ASP A 19 -14.19 -2.01 20.23
C ASP A 19 -14.04 -1.01 19.08
N CYS A 20 -12.97 -0.20 19.08
CA CYS A 20 -12.67 0.72 17.99
C CYS A 20 -12.14 0.01 16.74
N ALA A 21 -11.76 -1.26 16.85
CA ALA A 21 -11.18 -2.02 15.73
C ALA A 21 -11.97 -3.30 15.46
N ARG A 22 -12.33 -3.48 14.20
CA ARG A 22 -12.94 -4.72 13.69
C ARG A 22 -12.02 -5.36 12.66
N VAL A 23 -11.71 -6.63 12.84
CA VAL A 23 -10.96 -7.43 11.88
C VAL A 23 -11.93 -8.26 11.05
N SER A 24 -11.80 -8.17 9.72
CA SER A 24 -12.58 -8.96 8.77
C SER A 24 -11.66 -9.62 7.75
N THR A 25 -11.95 -10.87 7.40
CA THR A 25 -11.27 -11.57 6.32
C THR A 25 -11.74 -11.01 4.99
N CYS A 26 -10.80 -10.59 4.14
CA CYS A 26 -11.10 -10.05 2.82
C CYS A 26 -9.91 -10.29 1.90
N ASP A 27 -10.16 -10.83 0.72
CA ASP A 27 -9.20 -10.80 -0.37
C ASP A 27 -9.45 -9.59 -1.25
N SER A 28 -8.57 -8.61 -1.20
CA SER A 28 -8.70 -7.41 -2.02
C SER A 28 -8.62 -7.68 -3.52
N SER A 29 -8.17 -8.86 -3.92
CA SER A 29 -8.15 -9.34 -5.31
C SER A 29 -9.46 -9.98 -5.75
N ASP A 30 -10.43 -10.11 -4.84
CA ASP A 30 -11.75 -10.67 -5.10
C ASP A 30 -12.83 -9.60 -4.98
N LEU A 31 -13.59 -9.40 -6.06
CA LEU A 31 -14.63 -8.38 -6.12
C LEU A 31 -15.78 -8.67 -5.13
N SER A 32 -16.11 -9.94 -4.90
CA SER A 32 -17.18 -10.35 -3.98
C SER A 32 -16.82 -10.01 -2.54
N ASP A 33 -15.57 -10.29 -2.15
CA ASP A 33 -15.04 -9.95 -0.84
C ASP A 33 -15.02 -8.44 -0.62
N MET A 34 -14.59 -7.69 -1.64
CA MET A 34 -14.57 -6.22 -1.58
C MET A 34 -15.98 -5.63 -1.47
N LEU A 35 -16.95 -6.17 -2.21
CA LEU A 35 -18.35 -5.77 -2.09
C LEU A 35 -18.92 -6.06 -0.69
N ALA A 36 -18.62 -7.24 -0.15
CA ALA A 36 -19.05 -7.61 1.19
C ALA A 36 -18.44 -6.69 2.26
N LEU A 37 -17.15 -6.37 2.15
CA LEU A 37 -16.46 -5.46 3.06
C LEU A 37 -17.08 -4.06 3.04
N VAL A 38 -17.24 -3.46 1.85
CA VAL A 38 -17.75 -2.10 1.68
C VAL A 38 -19.21 -1.98 2.16
N ARG A 39 -20.03 -3.01 1.91
CA ARG A 39 -21.42 -3.04 2.38
C ARG A 39 -21.56 -3.25 3.88
N SER A 40 -20.56 -3.88 4.52
CA SER A 40 -20.58 -4.16 5.96
C SER A 40 -20.17 -2.96 6.82
N ALA A 41 -19.64 -1.90 6.23
CA ALA A 41 -19.09 -0.74 6.93
C ALA A 41 -19.47 0.56 6.21
N ARG A 42 -19.75 1.61 6.99
CA ARG A 42 -19.86 2.97 6.46
C ARG A 42 -18.44 3.55 6.40
N LEU A 43 -17.88 3.61 5.21
CA LEU A 43 -16.52 4.07 5.00
C LEU A 43 -16.49 5.58 4.79
N ASN A 44 -15.71 6.29 5.59
CA ASN A 44 -15.33 7.69 5.37
C ASN A 44 -14.00 7.77 4.61
N GLY A 45 -13.08 6.86 4.89
CA GLY A 45 -11.79 6.81 4.23
C GLY A 45 -11.25 5.40 4.09
N VAL A 46 -10.29 5.21 3.19
CA VAL A 46 -9.63 3.93 2.95
C VAL A 46 -8.13 4.10 2.87
N LEU A 47 -7.40 3.26 3.61
CA LEU A 47 -5.97 3.06 3.48
C LEU A 47 -5.73 1.71 2.80
N HIS A 48 -5.41 1.73 1.51
CA HIS A 48 -5.18 0.51 0.74
C HIS A 48 -3.70 0.12 0.80
N ALA A 49 -3.37 -0.71 1.78
CA ALA A 49 -2.02 -1.21 2.03
C ALA A 49 -1.82 -2.68 1.60
N ALA A 50 -2.81 -3.26 0.93
CA ALA A 50 -2.69 -4.63 0.43
C ALA A 50 -1.58 -4.72 -0.61
N GLY A 51 -0.76 -5.76 -0.51
CA GLY A 51 0.34 -5.94 -1.42
C GLY A 51 1.17 -7.17 -1.10
N THR A 52 1.95 -7.57 -2.06
CA THR A 52 2.91 -8.65 -1.95
C THR A 52 4.20 -8.23 -2.64
N GLY A 53 5.33 -8.83 -2.25
CA GLY A 53 6.62 -8.63 -2.88
C GLY A 53 6.97 -9.77 -3.79
N ASP A 54 7.60 -9.48 -4.92
CA ASP A 54 8.12 -10.49 -5.83
C ASP A 54 9.51 -10.08 -6.35
N LYS A 55 10.32 -11.07 -6.64
CA LYS A 55 11.64 -10.90 -7.25
C LYS A 55 11.82 -11.92 -8.36
N GLY A 56 12.36 -11.49 -9.47
CA GLY A 56 12.70 -12.33 -10.61
C GLY A 56 12.97 -11.47 -11.84
N LEU A 57 13.74 -12.00 -12.76
CA LEU A 57 13.96 -11.34 -14.04
C LEU A 57 12.67 -11.42 -14.88
N LEU A 58 12.42 -10.42 -15.71
CA LEU A 58 11.21 -10.39 -16.57
C LEU A 58 11.06 -11.63 -17.43
N ILE A 59 12.18 -12.16 -17.91
CA ILE A 59 12.21 -13.39 -18.73
C ILE A 59 11.75 -14.65 -17.98
N GLU A 60 11.79 -14.63 -16.64
CA GLU A 60 11.42 -15.74 -15.76
C GLU A 60 10.01 -15.60 -15.18
N LEU A 61 9.33 -14.50 -15.45
CA LEU A 61 8.02 -14.21 -14.87
C LEU A 61 6.93 -15.01 -15.56
N ALA A 62 6.40 -16.00 -14.85
CA ALA A 62 5.19 -16.70 -15.27
C ALA A 62 3.94 -15.79 -15.14
N PRO A 63 2.92 -15.93 -16.00
CA PRO A 63 1.69 -15.15 -15.93
C PRO A 63 1.00 -15.19 -14.57
N GLN A 64 1.07 -16.31 -13.87
CA GLN A 64 0.50 -16.48 -12.52
C GLN A 64 1.18 -15.61 -11.49
N ARG A 65 2.50 -15.38 -11.59
CA ARG A 65 3.25 -14.50 -10.70
C ARG A 65 2.87 -13.05 -10.95
N ILE A 66 2.63 -12.67 -12.21
CA ILE A 66 2.16 -11.35 -12.58
C ILE A 66 0.76 -11.12 -11.98
N ALA A 67 -0.17 -12.03 -12.21
CA ALA A 67 -1.53 -11.94 -11.66
C ALA A 67 -1.52 -11.87 -10.12
N TRP A 68 -0.69 -12.68 -9.46
CA TRP A 68 -0.53 -12.68 -8.01
C TRP A 68 0.00 -11.35 -7.46
N MET A 69 0.90 -10.69 -8.20
CA MET A 69 1.44 -9.38 -7.83
C MET A 69 0.41 -8.26 -8.04
N TYR A 70 -0.29 -8.27 -9.17
CA TYR A 70 -1.26 -7.23 -9.52
C TYR A 70 -2.57 -7.34 -8.73
N GLY A 71 -2.97 -8.54 -8.34
CA GLY A 71 -4.21 -8.81 -7.63
C GLY A 71 -4.42 -7.86 -6.46
N PRO A 72 -3.63 -7.95 -5.38
CA PRO A 72 -3.87 -7.15 -4.18
C PRO A 72 -3.65 -5.66 -4.40
N LYS A 73 -2.82 -5.25 -5.35
CA LYS A 73 -2.52 -3.83 -5.62
C LYS A 73 -3.49 -3.24 -6.64
N SER A 74 -3.29 -3.56 -7.89
CA SER A 74 -3.98 -2.90 -9.00
C SER A 74 -5.46 -3.27 -9.07
N PHE A 75 -5.77 -4.57 -8.99
CA PHE A 75 -7.17 -5.00 -8.99
C PHE A 75 -7.89 -4.61 -7.69
N GLY A 76 -7.21 -4.72 -6.54
CA GLY A 76 -7.77 -4.27 -5.26
C GLY A 76 -8.13 -2.79 -5.27
N ALA A 77 -7.28 -1.92 -5.78
CA ALA A 77 -7.58 -0.50 -5.93
C ALA A 77 -8.73 -0.24 -6.92
N TRP A 78 -8.76 -0.98 -8.02
CA TRP A 78 -9.84 -0.90 -9.00
C TRP A 78 -11.18 -1.37 -8.41
N TYR A 79 -11.20 -2.46 -7.66
CA TYR A 79 -12.42 -2.95 -7.01
C TYR A 79 -12.92 -2.00 -5.93
N LEU A 80 -12.04 -1.35 -5.19
CA LEU A 80 -12.43 -0.26 -4.30
C LEU A 80 -13.20 0.83 -5.06
N HIS A 81 -12.67 1.27 -6.20
CA HIS A 81 -13.39 2.24 -7.03
C HIS A 81 -14.75 1.73 -7.49
N CYS A 82 -14.84 0.51 -7.98
CA CYS A 82 -16.11 -0.06 -8.46
C CYS A 82 -17.15 -0.24 -7.34
N THR A 83 -16.69 -0.40 -6.11
CA THR A 83 -17.58 -0.71 -4.96
C THR A 83 -17.94 0.51 -4.12
N THR A 84 -17.28 1.66 -4.32
CA THR A 84 -17.54 2.91 -3.56
C THR A 84 -18.20 4.05 -4.35
N PRO A 85 -18.87 3.83 -5.50
CA PRO A 85 -19.36 4.94 -6.35
C PRO A 85 -20.49 5.75 -5.74
N THR A 86 -21.23 5.21 -4.78
CA THR A 86 -22.39 5.87 -4.15
C THR A 86 -22.06 6.55 -2.82
N ALA A 87 -20.86 6.36 -2.30
CA ALA A 87 -20.39 6.98 -1.07
C ALA A 87 -19.04 7.62 -1.35
N PRO A 88 -18.98 8.93 -1.65
CA PRO A 88 -17.69 9.59 -1.85
C PRO A 88 -16.85 9.43 -0.59
N LEU A 89 -15.63 8.94 -0.75
CA LEU A 89 -14.68 8.83 0.33
C LEU A 89 -14.09 10.21 0.61
N ASP A 90 -13.97 10.57 1.88
CA ASP A 90 -13.25 11.78 2.31
C ASP A 90 -11.74 11.63 2.01
N THR A 91 -11.27 10.39 1.97
CA THR A 91 -9.85 10.10 1.72
C THR A 91 -9.65 8.68 1.17
N LEU A 92 -8.84 8.56 0.11
CA LEU A 92 -8.30 7.30 -0.39
C LEU A 92 -6.78 7.40 -0.48
N VAL A 93 -6.08 6.66 0.37
CA VAL A 93 -4.62 6.57 0.37
C VAL A 93 -4.17 5.22 -0.15
N LEU A 94 -3.41 5.21 -1.24
CA LEU A 94 -2.85 4.00 -1.84
C LEU A 94 -1.37 3.87 -1.50
N PHE A 95 -0.97 2.71 -1.01
CA PHE A 95 0.41 2.45 -0.58
C PHE A 95 1.22 1.93 -1.77
N SER A 96 1.91 2.86 -2.41
CA SER A 96 2.85 2.62 -3.50
C SER A 96 4.29 2.43 -2.97
N SER A 97 5.26 2.53 -3.81
CA SER A 97 6.68 2.41 -3.47
C SER A 97 7.52 3.35 -4.31
N VAL A 98 8.60 3.88 -3.77
CA VAL A 98 9.62 4.60 -4.54
C VAL A 98 10.17 3.76 -5.72
N GLY A 99 10.08 2.44 -5.60
CA GLY A 99 10.42 1.52 -6.68
C GLY A 99 9.55 1.65 -7.94
N SER A 100 8.37 2.31 -7.86
CA SER A 100 7.55 2.59 -9.04
C SER A 100 8.22 3.56 -10.01
N GLY A 101 8.95 4.55 -9.49
CA GLY A 101 9.65 5.55 -10.29
C GLY A 101 11.14 5.26 -10.47
N LEU A 102 11.82 4.79 -9.41
CA LEU A 102 13.26 4.54 -9.45
C LEU A 102 13.63 3.16 -10.00
N GLY A 103 12.67 2.23 -9.99
CA GLY A 103 12.91 0.84 -10.31
C GLY A 103 13.69 0.10 -9.21
N ASN A 104 13.80 -1.20 -9.37
CA ASN A 104 14.72 -2.05 -8.62
C ASN A 104 15.00 -3.31 -9.42
N VAL A 105 16.24 -3.78 -9.39
CA VAL A 105 16.66 -4.98 -10.13
C VAL A 105 15.83 -6.20 -9.69
N GLY A 106 15.27 -6.91 -10.66
CA GLY A 106 14.43 -8.08 -10.43
C GLY A 106 13.04 -7.78 -9.83
N GLN A 107 12.59 -6.54 -9.86
CA GLN A 107 11.27 -6.15 -9.33
C GLN A 107 10.39 -5.42 -10.36
N GLY A 108 10.55 -5.72 -11.65
CA GLY A 108 9.80 -5.05 -12.71
C GLY A 108 8.28 -5.15 -12.54
N ASN A 109 7.75 -6.33 -12.21
CA ASN A 109 6.32 -6.52 -11.95
C ASN A 109 5.85 -5.81 -10.67
N TYR A 110 6.67 -5.78 -9.62
CA TYR A 110 6.38 -5.03 -8.41
C TYR A 110 6.34 -3.52 -8.68
N ALA A 111 7.32 -3.00 -9.41
CA ALA A 111 7.36 -1.60 -9.82
C ALA A 111 6.12 -1.23 -10.65
N ALA A 112 5.76 -2.05 -11.64
CA ALA A 112 4.59 -1.84 -12.47
C ALA A 112 3.27 -1.86 -11.68
N GLY A 113 3.12 -2.81 -10.73
CA GLY A 113 1.95 -2.86 -9.85
C GLY A 113 1.80 -1.58 -8.98
N ASN A 114 2.92 -1.03 -8.50
CA ASN A 114 2.91 0.25 -7.76
C ASN A 114 2.63 1.44 -8.69
N ALA A 115 3.21 1.48 -9.89
CA ALA A 115 2.93 2.52 -10.88
C ALA A 115 1.45 2.56 -11.30
N CYS A 116 0.75 1.42 -11.31
CA CYS A 116 -0.70 1.39 -11.48
C CYS A 116 -1.42 2.14 -10.36
N LEU A 117 -1.00 2.00 -9.10
CA LEU A 117 -1.57 2.75 -7.99
C LEU A 117 -1.36 4.25 -8.15
N ASP A 118 -0.16 4.66 -8.54
CA ASP A 118 0.19 6.07 -8.75
C ASP A 118 -0.68 6.70 -9.85
N THR A 119 -0.81 6.01 -10.98
CA THR A 119 -1.65 6.44 -12.11
C THR A 119 -3.13 6.48 -11.72
N TYR A 120 -3.57 5.50 -10.95
CA TYR A 120 -4.95 5.42 -10.49
C TYR A 120 -5.31 6.60 -9.58
N ALA A 121 -4.50 6.92 -8.57
CA ALA A 121 -4.75 8.08 -7.71
C ALA A 121 -4.75 9.40 -8.51
N LEU A 122 -3.86 9.54 -9.49
CA LEU A 122 -3.85 10.70 -10.37
C LEU A 122 -5.14 10.81 -11.17
N SER A 123 -5.64 9.71 -11.72
CA SER A 123 -6.92 9.66 -12.44
C SER A 123 -8.10 10.05 -11.54
N GLN A 124 -8.14 9.54 -10.32
CA GLN A 124 -9.19 9.88 -9.35
C GLN A 124 -9.20 11.37 -9.01
N ARG A 125 -8.02 11.96 -8.76
CA ARG A 125 -7.91 13.41 -8.51
C ARG A 125 -8.37 14.27 -9.67
N ARG A 126 -8.08 13.86 -10.91
CA ARG A 126 -8.57 14.56 -12.11
C ARG A 126 -10.09 14.56 -12.22
N GLN A 127 -10.75 13.61 -11.56
CA GLN A 127 -12.21 13.52 -11.45
C GLN A 127 -12.75 14.25 -10.20
N GLY A 128 -11.91 14.96 -9.45
CA GLY A 128 -12.27 15.69 -8.24
C GLY A 128 -12.40 14.82 -6.99
N LEU A 129 -11.93 13.57 -7.03
CA LEU A 129 -12.00 12.66 -5.89
C LEU A 129 -10.75 12.78 -5.00
N ALA A 130 -10.94 12.61 -3.69
CA ALA A 130 -9.89 12.72 -2.69
C ALA A 130 -9.03 11.45 -2.65
N ALA A 131 -8.09 11.32 -3.58
CA ALA A 131 -7.18 10.17 -3.67
C ALA A 131 -5.72 10.61 -3.74
N CYS A 132 -4.84 9.88 -3.04
CA CYS A 132 -3.39 10.07 -3.14
C CYS A 132 -2.66 8.73 -3.07
N THR A 133 -1.42 8.71 -3.57
CA THR A 133 -0.48 7.63 -3.32
C THR A 133 0.64 8.10 -2.41
N LEU A 134 1.12 7.20 -1.57
CA LEU A 134 2.35 7.35 -0.82
C LEU A 134 3.37 6.38 -1.39
N GLN A 135 4.43 6.90 -1.99
CA GLN A 135 5.55 6.11 -2.48
C GLN A 135 6.50 5.85 -1.33
N TRP A 136 6.30 4.74 -0.65
CA TRP A 136 7.09 4.37 0.51
C TRP A 136 8.50 3.92 0.11
N PRO A 137 9.53 4.46 0.78
CA PRO A 137 10.88 3.88 0.73
C PRO A 137 10.94 2.60 1.58
N LEU A 138 12.14 2.11 1.83
CA LEU A 138 12.34 0.99 2.75
C LEU A 138 11.99 1.42 4.17
N VAL A 139 11.05 0.71 4.81
CA VAL A 139 10.63 0.99 6.19
C VAL A 139 11.27 -0.01 7.14
N GLY A 140 11.98 0.50 8.14
CA GLY A 140 12.59 -0.32 9.20
C GLY A 140 11.60 -0.74 10.26
N GLY A 141 11.92 -1.82 10.97
CA GLY A 141 11.20 -2.28 12.15
C GLY A 141 9.94 -3.10 11.91
N ALA A 142 9.27 -2.99 10.77
CA ALA A 142 8.08 -3.78 10.45
C ALA A 142 7.82 -3.89 8.95
N GLY A 143 6.96 -4.84 8.56
CA GLY A 143 6.49 -5.01 7.18
C GLY A 143 7.49 -5.71 6.25
N MET A 144 7.22 -5.66 4.95
CA MET A 144 7.99 -6.39 3.91
C MET A 144 9.46 -5.98 3.82
N GLY A 145 9.79 -4.77 4.21
CA GLY A 145 11.15 -4.21 4.13
C GLY A 145 12.00 -4.42 5.38
N ALA A 146 11.42 -4.87 6.49
CA ALA A 146 12.11 -4.90 7.78
C ALA A 146 13.41 -5.71 7.77
N THR A 147 13.39 -6.91 7.20
CA THR A 147 14.59 -7.77 7.11
C THR A 147 15.66 -7.16 6.22
N ILE A 148 15.25 -6.59 5.08
CA ILE A 148 16.16 -5.93 4.15
C ILE A 148 16.77 -4.70 4.80
N PHE A 149 15.98 -3.92 5.52
CA PHE A 149 16.44 -2.73 6.25
C PHE A 149 17.50 -3.10 7.30
N ALA A 150 17.26 -4.15 8.08
CA ALA A 150 18.22 -4.65 9.07
C ALA A 150 19.54 -5.05 8.39
N SER A 151 19.48 -5.87 7.34
CA SER A 151 20.67 -6.33 6.61
C SER A 151 21.47 -5.17 5.99
N ILE A 152 20.82 -4.17 5.42
CA ILE A 152 21.47 -2.98 4.84
C ILE A 152 22.14 -2.16 5.95
N SER A 153 21.47 -1.99 7.09
CA SER A 153 21.99 -1.25 8.23
C SER A 153 23.23 -1.95 8.83
N GLU A 154 23.21 -3.27 8.94
CA GLU A 154 24.34 -4.06 9.42
C GLU A 154 25.56 -4.00 8.49
N LEU A 155 25.32 -3.97 7.18
CA LEU A 155 26.38 -3.96 6.16
C LEU A 155 26.89 -2.55 5.84
N ASN A 156 26.33 -1.49 6.46
CA ASN A 156 26.65 -0.09 6.11
C ASN A 156 26.52 0.21 4.60
N VAL A 157 25.59 -0.44 3.92
CA VAL A 157 25.37 -0.25 2.48
C VAL A 157 24.33 0.83 2.27
N THR A 158 24.67 1.86 1.54
CA THR A 158 23.73 2.88 1.09
C THR A 158 23.31 2.58 -0.35
N ILE A 159 22.04 2.31 -0.56
CA ILE A 159 21.48 2.22 -1.90
C ILE A 159 21.09 3.63 -2.32
N VAL A 160 21.76 4.17 -3.34
CA VAL A 160 21.51 5.53 -3.83
C VAL A 160 20.02 5.69 -4.21
N GLY A 161 19.37 6.70 -3.64
CA GLY A 161 17.94 6.97 -3.87
C GLY A 161 16.98 6.09 -3.06
N MET A 162 17.45 5.23 -2.17
CA MET A 162 16.63 4.34 -1.35
C MET A 162 16.99 4.42 0.14
N ALA A 163 17.11 5.62 0.68
CA ALA A 163 17.24 5.78 2.13
C ALA A 163 16.01 5.17 2.83
N GLY A 164 16.26 4.40 3.88
CA GLY A 164 15.19 3.84 4.70
C GLY A 164 14.65 4.88 5.69
N ILE A 165 13.43 4.67 6.14
CA ILE A 165 12.80 5.50 7.18
C ILE A 165 12.44 4.66 8.40
N SER A 166 12.39 5.31 9.57
CA SER A 166 11.92 4.67 10.81
C SER A 166 10.39 4.55 10.84
N LEU A 167 9.86 3.76 11.78
CA LEU A 167 8.41 3.67 12.00
C LEU A 167 7.81 5.01 12.45
N GLU A 168 8.52 5.83 13.20
CA GLU A 168 8.06 7.15 13.61
C GLU A 168 7.92 8.09 12.39
N GLN A 169 8.92 8.08 11.51
CA GLN A 169 8.87 8.84 10.25
C GLN A 169 7.75 8.36 9.35
N TYR A 170 7.56 7.05 9.24
CA TYR A 170 6.45 6.44 8.50
C TYR A 170 5.09 6.91 9.06
N ALA A 171 4.89 6.82 10.38
CA ALA A 171 3.65 7.26 11.04
C ALA A 171 3.40 8.76 10.85
N ALA A 172 4.43 9.59 10.97
CA ALA A 172 4.33 11.03 10.76
C ALA A 172 3.95 11.39 9.32
N CYS A 173 4.54 10.72 8.32
CA CYS A 173 4.18 10.89 6.91
C CYS A 173 2.74 10.49 6.64
N LEU A 174 2.30 9.34 7.17
CA LEU A 174 0.94 8.86 7.02
C LEU A 174 -0.08 9.81 7.66
N ALA A 175 0.16 10.25 8.89
CA ALA A 175 -0.70 11.21 9.58
C ALA A 175 -0.83 12.52 8.79
N ARG A 176 0.27 13.04 8.24
CA ARG A 176 0.27 14.24 7.41
C ARG A 176 -0.54 14.05 6.12
N ALA A 177 -0.42 12.89 5.47
CA ALA A 177 -1.19 12.57 4.28
C ALA A 177 -2.69 12.49 4.56
N MET A 178 -3.08 12.00 5.73
CA MET A 178 -4.49 11.91 6.13
C MET A 178 -5.08 13.27 6.50
N CYS A 179 -4.30 14.19 7.07
CA CYS A 179 -4.76 15.51 7.49
C CYS A 179 -4.89 16.52 6.34
N SER A 180 -4.33 16.26 5.17
CA SER A 180 -4.31 17.19 4.04
C SER A 180 -4.72 16.55 2.71
N PRO A 181 -5.88 15.90 2.62
CA PRO A 181 -6.25 15.14 1.43
C PRO A 181 -6.44 16.01 0.17
N ALA A 182 -6.86 17.26 0.34
CA ALA A 182 -7.14 18.18 -0.78
C ALA A 182 -5.91 18.93 -1.31
N SER A 183 -4.87 19.08 -0.51
CA SER A 183 -3.66 19.86 -0.87
C SER A 183 -2.48 19.00 -1.33
N LEU A 184 -2.57 17.68 -1.19
CA LEU A 184 -1.54 16.78 -1.64
C LEU A 184 -1.60 16.58 -3.17
N SER A 185 -1.20 17.62 -3.87
CA SER A 185 -0.79 17.50 -5.28
C SER A 185 0.55 16.76 -5.43
N CYS A 186 0.97 16.00 -4.42
CA CYS A 186 2.30 15.42 -4.38
C CYS A 186 2.26 13.92 -4.09
N SER A 187 2.98 13.17 -4.88
CA SER A 187 3.74 12.05 -4.38
C SER A 187 4.60 12.59 -3.23
N VAL A 188 4.29 12.25 -1.98
CA VAL A 188 5.18 12.59 -0.87
C VAL A 188 6.39 11.67 -1.02
N SER A 189 7.40 12.14 -1.75
CA SER A 189 8.73 11.61 -1.57
C SER A 189 9.16 12.11 -0.18
N CYS A 190 9.36 11.19 0.77
CA CYS A 190 10.05 11.55 1.99
C CYS A 190 11.39 12.20 1.60
N PRO A 191 11.76 13.33 2.21
CA PRO A 191 13.06 13.93 1.93
C PRO A 191 14.14 12.89 2.21
N LEU A 192 15.01 12.70 1.24
CA LEU A 192 16.24 11.92 1.34
C LEU A 192 17.18 12.55 2.35
#